data_14c8dea85d3414ad32a77c2499807035
#
_entry.id   14c8dea85d3414ad32a77c2499807035
#
_cell.length_a   1.000
_cell.length_b   1.000
_cell.length_c   1.000
_cell.angle_alpha   90.00
_cell.angle_beta   90.00
_cell.angle_gamma   90.00
#
_symmetry.space_group_name_H-M   'P 1'
#
loop_
_entity.id
_entity.type
_entity.pdbx_description
1 polymer ?
#
loop_
_entity_poly.entity_id
_entity_poly.type
_entity_poly.pdbx_seq_one_letter_code
_entity_poly.pdbx_strand_id
1 'polypeptide(L)'
;ITWGNLDPAQEGAASLRLVQVNGNIASLLMDFVVSTGEGKNKIYYSVEEYYRVRYTSERMYLLDYERTMTQIPDTGRMYANDKILLGITDENVDMMESTDGNTVVFSDRGQLLCYNAVTNGLTVIFSFYDKDNADCRTLYDHHGIKILDVDEGGNVKFAVYGYMNRGRHEGETGIQILSYDNSLNTIEEEVYIPYSKSYAAVSYTHLRA
;
A
#
# COMPACT_ATOMS: atom_id res chain seq x y z
N ILE A 1 -11.11 4.61 23.44
CA ILE A 1 -10.72 4.90 22.04
C ILE A 1 -11.60 6.05 21.58
N THR A 2 -11.01 7.18 21.20
CA THR A 2 -11.73 8.36 20.73
C THR A 2 -11.09 8.90 19.45
N TRP A 3 -11.84 9.70 18.70
CA TRP A 3 -11.35 10.42 17.52
C TRP A 3 -10.88 11.85 17.85
N GLY A 4 -10.80 12.19 19.15
CA GLY A 4 -10.51 13.55 19.58
C GLY A 4 -11.56 14.53 19.07
N ASN A 5 -11.11 15.61 18.42
CA ASN A 5 -11.98 16.62 17.82
C ASN A 5 -12.31 16.33 16.34
N LEU A 6 -11.84 15.18 15.81
CA LEU A 6 -12.16 14.73 14.48
C LEU A 6 -13.52 14.00 14.57
N ASP A 7 -14.54 14.50 13.93
CA ASP A 7 -15.87 13.88 13.86
C ASP A 7 -15.99 13.13 12.50
N PRO A 8 -15.40 11.94 12.37
CA PRO A 8 -15.36 11.24 11.10
C PRO A 8 -16.62 10.43 10.89
N ALA A 9 -17.12 10.43 9.66
CA ALA A 9 -18.14 9.52 9.20
C ALA A 9 -17.50 8.29 8.56
N GLN A 10 -17.92 7.09 8.94
CA GLN A 10 -17.46 5.85 8.31
C GLN A 10 -18.08 5.71 6.91
N GLU A 11 -17.24 5.38 5.93
CA GLU A 11 -17.63 5.17 4.54
C GLU A 11 -17.54 3.68 4.20
N GLY A 12 -18.69 3.07 3.98
CA GLY A 12 -18.77 1.66 3.64
C GLY A 12 -18.56 0.70 4.83
N ALA A 13 -18.29 -0.55 4.52
CA ALA A 13 -18.08 -1.61 5.50
C ALA A 13 -16.61 -1.68 5.94
N ALA A 14 -16.37 -2.01 7.21
CA ALA A 14 -15.04 -2.33 7.70
C ALA A 14 -14.67 -3.78 7.34
N SER A 15 -13.41 -4.00 7.02
CA SER A 15 -12.81 -5.32 6.87
C SER A 15 -12.13 -5.72 8.19
N LEU A 16 -12.42 -6.92 8.68
CA LEU A 16 -11.82 -7.43 9.92
C LEU A 16 -10.99 -8.68 9.60
N ARG A 17 -9.72 -8.66 9.95
CA ARG A 17 -8.77 -9.74 9.73
C ARG A 17 -8.21 -10.26 11.06
N LEU A 18 -8.31 -11.57 11.28
CA LEU A 18 -7.67 -12.23 12.40
C LEU A 18 -6.20 -12.48 12.05
N VAL A 19 -5.28 -11.86 12.80
CA VAL A 19 -3.83 -11.97 12.56
C VAL A 19 -3.24 -13.16 13.30
N GLN A 20 -3.61 -13.33 14.57
CA GLN A 20 -3.04 -14.38 15.42
C GLN A 20 -4.01 -14.77 16.52
N VAL A 21 -4.01 -16.04 16.88
CA VAL A 21 -4.67 -16.57 18.11
C VAL A 21 -3.64 -17.36 18.89
N ASN A 22 -3.54 -17.06 20.19
CA ASN A 22 -2.70 -17.80 21.13
C ASN A 22 -3.45 -17.98 22.44
N GLY A 23 -3.99 -19.19 22.65
CA GLY A 23 -4.84 -19.50 23.79
C GLY A 23 -6.09 -18.62 23.79
N ASN A 24 -6.22 -17.77 24.81
CA ASN A 24 -7.33 -16.83 24.95
C ASN A 24 -7.01 -15.40 24.51
N ILE A 25 -5.88 -15.21 23.82
CA ILE A 25 -5.46 -13.92 23.26
C ILE A 25 -5.59 -14.00 21.75
N ALA A 26 -6.18 -12.96 21.15
CA ALA A 26 -6.26 -12.78 19.71
C ALA A 26 -5.73 -11.40 19.32
N SER A 27 -5.06 -11.32 18.16
CA SER A 27 -4.70 -10.07 17.49
C SER A 27 -5.52 -9.93 16.21
N LEU A 28 -6.05 -8.76 15.99
CA LEU A 28 -6.98 -8.42 14.91
C LEU A 28 -6.49 -7.14 14.23
N LEU A 29 -6.67 -7.07 12.92
CA LEU A 29 -6.56 -5.85 12.14
C LEU A 29 -7.93 -5.50 11.56
N MET A 30 -8.27 -4.24 11.61
CA MET A 30 -9.51 -3.72 11.05
C MET A 30 -9.19 -2.55 10.11
N ASP A 31 -9.59 -2.69 8.84
CA ASP A 31 -9.39 -1.70 7.79
C ASP A 31 -10.73 -1.11 7.39
N PHE A 32 -10.80 0.21 7.32
CA PHE A 32 -11.99 0.93 6.89
C PHE A 32 -11.65 2.34 6.38
N VAL A 33 -12.61 2.97 5.73
CA VAL A 33 -12.49 4.33 5.26
C VAL A 33 -13.37 5.24 6.10
N VAL A 34 -12.83 6.41 6.43
CA VAL A 34 -13.60 7.49 7.05
C VAL A 34 -13.50 8.76 6.22
N SER A 35 -14.46 9.63 6.38
CA SER A 35 -14.43 10.97 5.79
C SER A 35 -14.67 12.04 6.84
N THR A 36 -14.12 13.22 6.60
CA THR A 36 -14.34 14.42 7.38
C THR A 36 -14.73 15.58 6.47
N GLY A 37 -15.45 16.58 7.00
CA GLY A 37 -15.94 17.70 6.23
C GLY A 37 -17.20 17.39 5.43
N GLU A 38 -17.70 18.39 4.70
CA GLU A 38 -18.97 18.29 3.97
C GLU A 38 -18.83 18.75 2.51
N GLY A 39 -19.66 18.19 1.64
CA GLY A 39 -19.76 18.58 0.24
C GLY A 39 -18.43 18.47 -0.50
N LYS A 40 -18.02 19.55 -1.17
CA LYS A 40 -16.76 19.62 -1.93
C LYS A 40 -15.50 19.63 -1.04
N ASN A 41 -15.67 19.83 0.27
CA ASN A 41 -14.56 19.84 1.24
C ASN A 41 -14.39 18.50 1.97
N LYS A 42 -15.08 17.47 1.54
CA LYS A 42 -14.98 16.14 2.11
C LYS A 42 -13.61 15.52 1.83
N ILE A 43 -12.92 15.10 2.88
CA ILE A 43 -11.61 14.48 2.82
C ILE A 43 -11.75 13.04 3.30
N TYR A 44 -11.18 12.11 2.57
CA TYR A 44 -11.23 10.69 2.90
C TYR A 44 -9.91 10.22 3.48
N TYR A 45 -10.01 9.28 4.44
CA TYR A 45 -8.87 8.66 5.09
C TYR A 45 -9.05 7.15 5.11
N SER A 46 -8.00 6.42 4.77
CA SER A 46 -7.85 5.00 5.07
C SER A 46 -7.42 4.87 6.52
N VAL A 47 -8.08 4.01 7.26
CA VAL A 47 -7.80 3.75 8.67
C VAL A 47 -7.50 2.27 8.84
N GLU A 48 -6.36 1.98 9.46
CA GLU A 48 -6.00 0.66 9.94
C GLU A 48 -5.97 0.70 11.47
N GLU A 49 -6.66 -0.24 12.10
CA GLU A 49 -6.67 -0.39 13.55
C GLU A 49 -6.19 -1.79 13.93
N TYR A 50 -5.16 -1.84 14.77
CA TYR A 50 -4.69 -3.06 15.40
C TYR A 50 -5.31 -3.20 16.78
N TYR A 51 -5.81 -4.40 17.07
CA TYR A 51 -6.37 -4.77 18.37
C TYR A 51 -5.70 -6.04 18.87
N ARG A 52 -5.24 -6.01 20.10
CA ARG A 52 -4.86 -7.21 20.84
C ARG A 52 -5.82 -7.37 22.01
N VAL A 53 -6.56 -8.47 21.99
CA VAL A 53 -7.64 -8.71 22.96
C VAL A 53 -7.42 -10.02 23.69
N ARG A 54 -7.86 -10.08 24.93
CA ARG A 54 -7.94 -11.31 25.72
C ARG A 54 -9.39 -11.62 26.07
N TYR A 55 -9.82 -12.80 25.70
CA TYR A 55 -11.14 -13.32 26.04
C TYR A 55 -11.12 -14.04 27.39
N THR A 56 -12.12 -13.80 28.20
CA THR A 56 -12.46 -14.58 29.40
C THR A 56 -13.94 -14.93 29.36
N SER A 57 -14.37 -15.85 30.24
CA SER A 57 -15.79 -16.22 30.33
C SER A 57 -16.73 -15.05 30.69
N GLU A 58 -16.20 -14.00 31.30
CA GLU A 58 -16.98 -12.84 31.75
C GLU A 58 -16.97 -11.70 30.73
N ARG A 59 -15.80 -11.43 30.10
CA ARG A 59 -15.66 -10.30 29.17
C ARG A 59 -14.39 -10.38 28.32
N MET A 60 -14.34 -9.49 27.33
CA MET A 60 -13.16 -9.24 26.51
C MET A 60 -12.36 -8.06 27.06
N TYR A 61 -11.06 -8.21 27.17
CA TYR A 61 -10.13 -7.16 27.61
C TYR A 61 -9.30 -6.70 26.42
N LEU A 62 -9.25 -5.39 26.20
CA LEU A 62 -8.32 -4.77 25.28
C LEU A 62 -6.93 -4.71 25.94
N LEU A 63 -5.95 -5.38 25.36
CA LEU A 63 -4.58 -5.42 25.87
C LEU A 63 -3.69 -4.39 25.16
N ASP A 64 -3.95 -4.18 23.87
CA ASP A 64 -3.17 -3.27 23.03
C ASP A 64 -4.06 -2.74 21.92
N TYR A 65 -3.77 -1.51 21.48
CA TYR A 65 -4.52 -0.83 20.43
C TYR A 65 -3.61 0.20 19.72
N GLU A 66 -3.59 0.11 18.42
CA GLU A 66 -2.91 1.09 17.56
C GLU A 66 -3.84 1.51 16.44
N ARG A 67 -3.76 2.76 16.02
CA ARG A 67 -4.50 3.30 14.87
C ARG A 67 -3.57 4.07 13.98
N THR A 68 -3.53 3.71 12.73
CA THR A 68 -2.90 4.46 11.66
C THR A 68 -3.97 5.04 10.76
N MET A 69 -3.81 6.30 10.39
CA MET A 69 -4.75 6.99 9.52
C MET A 69 -3.99 7.73 8.44
N THR A 70 -4.31 7.43 7.18
CA THR A 70 -3.65 8.00 6.01
C THR A 70 -4.68 8.66 5.11
N GLN A 71 -4.43 9.90 4.71
CA GLN A 71 -5.32 10.61 3.79
C GLN A 71 -5.33 9.91 2.42
N ILE A 72 -6.53 9.67 1.89
CA ILE A 72 -6.70 9.20 0.52
C ILE A 72 -6.57 10.40 -0.42
N PRO A 73 -5.65 10.37 -1.40
CA PRO A 73 -5.48 11.47 -2.34
C PRO A 73 -6.77 11.73 -3.13
N ASP A 74 -7.17 12.99 -3.18
CA ASP A 74 -8.26 13.43 -4.04
C ASP A 74 -7.68 13.99 -5.34
N THR A 75 -7.91 13.31 -6.46
CA THR A 75 -7.42 13.72 -7.78
C THR A 75 -7.88 15.13 -8.17
N GLY A 76 -9.03 15.60 -7.65
CA GLY A 76 -9.52 16.97 -7.84
C GLY A 76 -8.74 18.03 -7.06
N ARG A 77 -7.91 17.63 -6.09
CA ARG A 77 -7.12 18.51 -5.22
C ARG A 77 -5.61 18.30 -5.33
N MET A 78 -5.17 17.50 -6.31
CA MET A 78 -3.75 17.22 -6.53
C MET A 78 -2.95 18.49 -6.90
N TYR A 79 -3.63 19.56 -7.27
CA TYR A 79 -2.98 20.82 -7.67
C TYR A 79 -3.20 21.89 -6.63
N ALA A 80 -2.14 22.36 -6.00
CA ALA A 80 -2.15 23.51 -5.13
C ALA A 80 -0.87 24.33 -5.35
N ASN A 81 -1.01 25.59 -5.78
CA ASN A 81 0.10 26.55 -5.88
C ASN A 81 1.32 26.03 -6.67
N ASP A 82 1.11 25.56 -7.88
CA ASP A 82 2.15 24.99 -8.77
C ASP A 82 2.84 23.72 -8.22
N LYS A 83 2.20 23.07 -7.26
CA LYS A 83 2.66 21.79 -6.67
C LYS A 83 1.63 20.70 -6.89
N ILE A 84 2.12 19.50 -7.07
CA ILE A 84 1.30 18.31 -7.14
C ILE A 84 1.38 17.60 -5.79
N LEU A 85 0.22 17.36 -5.20
CA LEU A 85 0.09 16.60 -3.95
C LEU A 85 -0.14 15.12 -4.31
N LEU A 86 0.91 14.32 -4.28
CA LEU A 86 0.83 12.88 -4.56
C LEU A 86 0.18 12.07 -3.43
N GLY A 87 -0.11 12.70 -2.29
CA GLY A 87 -0.70 12.03 -1.14
C GLY A 87 0.27 11.14 -0.36
N ILE A 88 1.55 11.23 -0.66
CA ILE A 88 2.60 10.49 0.05
C ILE A 88 2.74 11.08 1.44
N THR A 89 2.58 10.26 2.46
CA THR A 89 2.68 10.63 3.87
C THR A 89 3.86 9.99 4.59
N ASP A 90 4.50 8.98 3.97
CA ASP A 90 5.66 8.29 4.51
C ASP A 90 6.95 8.99 4.03
N GLU A 91 7.84 9.33 4.97
CA GLU A 91 9.16 9.92 4.66
C GLU A 91 10.11 8.93 3.97
N ASN A 92 9.84 7.63 4.06
CA ASN A 92 10.67 6.56 3.49
C ASN A 92 10.11 5.99 2.18
N VAL A 93 9.23 6.72 1.51
CA VAL A 93 8.71 6.30 0.20
C VAL A 93 9.84 6.13 -0.79
N ASP A 94 9.89 4.96 -1.42
CA ASP A 94 10.77 4.75 -2.57
C ASP A 94 10.22 5.54 -3.76
N MET A 95 11.00 6.49 -4.27
CA MET A 95 10.60 7.38 -5.34
C MET A 95 11.78 7.58 -6.31
N MET A 96 11.48 7.57 -7.59
CA MET A 96 12.45 7.82 -8.65
C MET A 96 11.81 8.67 -9.75
N GLU A 97 12.62 9.55 -10.30
CA GLU A 97 12.26 10.49 -11.36
C GLU A 97 13.01 10.14 -12.64
N SER A 98 12.36 10.26 -13.79
CA SER A 98 13.03 10.13 -15.09
C SER A 98 14.04 11.26 -15.31
N THR A 99 15.04 11.04 -16.15
CA THR A 99 16.12 12.02 -16.41
C THR A 99 15.59 13.36 -16.92
N ASP A 100 14.49 13.36 -17.65
CA ASP A 100 13.82 14.56 -18.17
C ASP A 100 12.86 15.24 -17.16
N GLY A 101 12.65 14.63 -15.98
CA GLY A 101 11.77 15.16 -14.92
C GLY A 101 10.26 15.05 -15.22
N ASN A 102 9.88 14.45 -16.34
CA ASN A 102 8.46 14.37 -16.73
C ASN A 102 7.71 13.20 -16.09
N THR A 103 8.43 12.19 -15.62
CA THR A 103 7.84 11.01 -15.03
C THR A 103 8.36 10.78 -13.62
N VAL A 104 7.46 10.63 -12.66
CA VAL A 104 7.79 10.31 -11.26
C VAL A 104 7.11 9.01 -10.88
N VAL A 105 7.90 8.04 -10.47
CA VAL A 105 7.43 6.73 -10.00
C VAL A 105 7.66 6.64 -8.50
N PHE A 106 6.67 6.16 -7.77
CA PHE A 106 6.75 6.03 -6.32
C PHE A 106 5.96 4.83 -5.82
N SER A 107 6.41 4.25 -4.72
CA SER A 107 5.69 3.17 -4.04
C SER A 107 4.82 3.74 -2.92
N ASP A 108 3.57 3.32 -2.84
CA ASP A 108 2.68 3.65 -1.73
C ASP A 108 1.82 2.44 -1.38
N ARG A 109 1.83 2.04 -0.11
CA ARG A 109 1.01 0.94 0.43
C ARG A 109 0.98 -0.33 -0.42
N GLY A 110 2.16 -0.83 -0.80
CA GLY A 110 2.28 -2.03 -1.61
C GLY A 110 1.86 -1.88 -3.07
N GLN A 111 1.67 -0.66 -3.55
CA GLN A 111 1.39 -0.32 -4.94
C GLN A 111 2.56 0.45 -5.54
N LEU A 112 2.78 0.32 -6.83
CA LEU A 112 3.68 1.15 -7.61
C LEU A 112 2.85 2.08 -8.49
N LEU A 113 3.05 3.37 -8.33
CA LEU A 113 2.33 4.42 -9.04
C LEU A 113 3.30 5.22 -9.92
N CYS A 114 2.81 5.66 -11.06
CA CYS A 114 3.52 6.52 -11.99
C CYS A 114 2.71 7.78 -12.24
N TYR A 115 3.31 8.92 -11.96
CA TYR A 115 2.78 10.22 -12.36
C TYR A 115 3.53 10.74 -13.58
N ASN A 116 2.80 11.14 -14.62
CA ASN A 116 3.36 11.76 -15.82
C ASN A 116 2.91 13.22 -15.90
N ALA A 117 3.87 14.14 -15.83
CA ALA A 117 3.63 15.58 -15.82
C ALA A 117 3.11 16.13 -17.16
N VAL A 118 3.47 15.49 -18.29
CA VAL A 118 3.04 15.92 -19.63
C VAL A 118 1.57 15.63 -19.85
N THR A 119 1.13 14.41 -19.50
CA THR A 119 -0.27 13.98 -19.66
C THR A 119 -1.12 14.36 -18.46
N ASN A 120 -0.47 14.78 -17.38
CA ASN A 120 -1.08 15.05 -16.09
C ASN A 120 -1.89 13.85 -15.58
N GLY A 121 -1.32 12.67 -15.70
CA GLY A 121 -1.97 11.40 -15.38
C GLY A 121 -1.25 10.64 -14.27
N LEU A 122 -2.04 10.01 -13.40
CA LEU A 122 -1.57 9.05 -12.41
C LEU A 122 -2.02 7.66 -12.82
N THR A 123 -1.07 6.75 -12.95
CA THR A 123 -1.30 5.35 -13.33
C THR A 123 -0.80 4.43 -12.23
N VAL A 124 -1.58 3.40 -11.89
CA VAL A 124 -1.12 2.30 -11.04
C VAL A 124 -0.40 1.30 -11.95
N ILE A 125 0.92 1.22 -11.84
CA ILE A 125 1.74 0.25 -12.58
C ILE A 125 1.55 -1.14 -12.00
N PHE A 126 1.70 -1.28 -10.67
CA PHE A 126 1.66 -2.58 -10.01
C PHE A 126 0.83 -2.52 -8.73
N SER A 127 0.02 -3.56 -8.53
CA SER A 127 -0.72 -3.79 -7.28
C SER A 127 -1.13 -5.26 -7.20
N PHE A 128 -1.07 -5.85 -6.02
CA PHE A 128 -1.76 -7.11 -5.77
C PHE A 128 -3.26 -6.91 -5.49
N TYR A 129 -3.68 -5.68 -5.23
CA TYR A 129 -5.09 -5.37 -5.08
C TYR A 129 -5.79 -5.42 -6.44
N ASP A 130 -6.88 -6.15 -6.49
CA ASP A 130 -7.78 -6.22 -7.62
C ASP A 130 -9.19 -5.94 -7.12
N LYS A 131 -9.75 -4.81 -7.51
CA LYS A 131 -11.09 -4.38 -7.07
C LYS A 131 -12.21 -5.28 -7.60
N ASP A 132 -11.97 -5.96 -8.72
CA ASP A 132 -12.96 -6.84 -9.34
C ASP A 132 -12.96 -8.25 -8.72
N ASN A 133 -11.85 -8.61 -8.05
CA ASN A 133 -11.66 -9.85 -7.30
C ASN A 133 -11.14 -9.55 -5.89
N ALA A 134 -11.78 -8.65 -5.18
CA ALA A 134 -11.41 -8.26 -3.83
C ALA A 134 -11.66 -9.42 -2.85
N ASP A 135 -10.67 -10.28 -2.70
CA ASP A 135 -10.63 -11.30 -1.69
C ASP A 135 -9.72 -10.83 -0.52
N CYS A 136 -9.90 -11.39 0.67
CA CYS A 136 -9.15 -10.98 1.87
C CYS A 136 -7.62 -11.16 1.72
N ARG A 137 -7.15 -11.98 0.78
CA ARG A 137 -5.72 -12.18 0.49
C ARG A 137 -5.08 -10.94 -0.12
N THR A 138 -5.85 -10.11 -0.83
CA THR A 138 -5.33 -8.89 -1.46
C THR A 138 -4.93 -7.82 -0.45
N LEU A 139 -5.46 -7.90 0.76
CA LEU A 139 -5.15 -7.01 1.88
C LEU A 139 -3.90 -7.46 2.67
N TYR A 140 -3.31 -8.60 2.30
CA TYR A 140 -2.09 -9.09 2.93
C TYR A 140 -0.88 -8.45 2.25
N ASP A 141 -0.40 -7.36 2.80
CA ASP A 141 0.62 -6.47 2.24
C ASP A 141 2.07 -6.78 2.69
N HIS A 142 2.38 -8.05 2.98
CA HIS A 142 3.73 -8.48 3.38
C HIS A 142 4.70 -8.60 2.18
N HIS A 143 4.71 -7.57 1.35
CA HIS A 143 5.66 -7.38 0.27
C HIS A 143 6.17 -5.93 0.27
N GLY A 144 7.35 -5.73 -0.28
CA GLY A 144 7.89 -4.41 -0.56
C GLY A 144 8.14 -4.25 -2.05
N ILE A 145 8.25 -3.00 -2.46
CA ILE A 145 8.57 -2.62 -3.83
C ILE A 145 9.84 -1.77 -3.80
N LYS A 146 10.77 -2.04 -4.72
CA LYS A 146 11.97 -1.24 -4.94
C LYS A 146 12.04 -0.83 -6.39
N ILE A 147 12.07 0.47 -6.64
CA ILE A 147 12.26 1.02 -7.98
C ILE A 147 13.74 0.88 -8.33
N LEU A 148 14.03 0.33 -9.51
CA LEU A 148 15.39 0.09 -9.97
C LEU A 148 15.80 1.09 -11.06
N ASP A 149 14.86 1.44 -11.97
CA ASP A 149 15.13 2.36 -13.08
C ASP A 149 13.82 2.95 -13.62
N VAL A 150 13.91 4.19 -14.11
CA VAL A 150 12.83 4.90 -14.81
C VAL A 150 13.43 5.62 -16.01
N ASP A 151 13.02 5.26 -17.23
CA ASP A 151 13.50 5.91 -18.44
C ASP A 151 12.62 7.11 -18.86
N GLU A 152 13.08 7.85 -19.88
CA GLU A 152 12.37 9.00 -20.43
C GLU A 152 11.06 8.63 -21.13
N GLY A 153 10.92 7.38 -21.58
CA GLY A 153 9.69 6.83 -22.16
C GLY A 153 8.63 6.50 -21.11
N GLY A 154 8.98 6.58 -19.83
CA GLY A 154 8.12 6.17 -18.72
C GLY A 154 8.09 4.66 -18.51
N ASN A 155 9.03 3.91 -19.11
CA ASN A 155 9.22 2.51 -18.77
C ASN A 155 9.88 2.39 -17.41
N VAL A 156 9.49 1.40 -16.64
CA VAL A 156 9.93 1.25 -15.25
C VAL A 156 10.43 -0.17 -15.02
N LYS A 157 11.62 -0.26 -14.44
CA LYS A 157 12.14 -1.52 -13.90
C LYS A 157 12.05 -1.48 -12.38
N PHE A 158 11.47 -2.52 -11.78
CA PHE A 158 11.27 -2.58 -10.34
C PHE A 158 11.34 -4.02 -9.81
N ALA A 159 11.57 -4.12 -8.51
CA ALA A 159 11.55 -5.39 -7.78
C ALA A 159 10.37 -5.41 -6.82
N VAL A 160 9.64 -6.53 -6.80
CA VAL A 160 8.69 -6.88 -5.73
C VAL A 160 9.34 -7.96 -4.90
N TYR A 161 9.39 -7.78 -3.58
CA TYR A 161 10.05 -8.73 -2.68
C TYR A 161 9.20 -9.00 -1.44
N GLY A 162 9.25 -10.24 -0.97
CA GLY A 162 8.44 -10.72 0.14
C GLY A 162 7.46 -11.80 -0.29
N TYR A 163 6.27 -11.79 0.30
CA TYR A 163 5.22 -12.75 -0.01
C TYR A 163 4.48 -12.35 -1.28
N MET A 164 4.41 -13.28 -2.25
CA MET A 164 3.68 -13.06 -3.50
C MET A 164 2.20 -13.39 -3.29
N ASN A 165 1.41 -12.35 -3.26
CA ASN A 165 0.01 -12.41 -2.87
C ASN A 165 -0.91 -12.87 -4.01
N ARG A 166 -0.48 -12.67 -5.25
CA ARG A 166 -1.17 -13.05 -6.49
C ARG A 166 -0.18 -13.31 -7.61
N GLY A 167 -0.71 -13.86 -8.68
CA GLY A 167 0.02 -14.07 -9.92
C GLY A 167 0.68 -15.44 -10.00
N ARG A 168 1.71 -15.54 -10.84
CA ARG A 168 2.38 -16.80 -11.16
C ARG A 168 3.03 -17.47 -9.94
N HIS A 169 3.49 -16.68 -8.98
CA HIS A 169 4.20 -17.13 -7.77
C HIS A 169 3.34 -16.99 -6.50
N GLU A 170 2.00 -16.97 -6.65
CA GLU A 170 1.09 -16.86 -5.51
C GLU A 170 1.40 -17.90 -4.43
N GLY A 171 1.53 -17.44 -3.19
CA GLY A 171 1.81 -18.29 -2.04
C GLY A 171 3.30 -18.50 -1.75
N GLU A 172 4.18 -18.02 -2.63
CA GLU A 172 5.63 -18.13 -2.46
C GLU A 172 6.22 -16.86 -1.83
N THR A 173 7.40 -16.96 -1.28
CA THR A 173 8.21 -15.82 -0.84
C THR A 173 9.44 -15.73 -1.72
N GLY A 174 9.70 -14.54 -2.26
CA GLY A 174 10.80 -14.35 -3.21
C GLY A 174 11.07 -12.90 -3.56
N ILE A 175 11.89 -12.73 -4.59
CA ILE A 175 12.17 -11.47 -5.25
C ILE A 175 11.81 -11.63 -6.72
N GLN A 176 10.92 -10.79 -7.21
CA GLN A 176 10.46 -10.76 -8.59
C GLN A 176 10.94 -9.46 -9.23
N ILE A 177 11.72 -9.53 -10.31
CA ILE A 177 12.14 -8.38 -11.10
C ILE A 177 11.18 -8.24 -12.28
N LEU A 178 10.60 -7.07 -12.39
CA LEU A 178 9.56 -6.75 -13.36
C LEU A 178 9.95 -5.53 -14.18
N SER A 179 9.57 -5.55 -15.46
CA SER A 179 9.66 -4.42 -16.38
C SER A 179 8.27 -4.00 -16.83
N TYR A 180 7.98 -2.73 -16.68
CA TYR A 180 6.74 -2.12 -17.19
C TYR A 180 7.04 -1.37 -18.48
N ASP A 181 6.30 -1.67 -19.54
CA ASP A 181 6.27 -0.93 -20.79
C ASP A 181 5.12 0.07 -20.78
N ASN A 182 5.44 1.35 -20.76
CA ASN A 182 4.46 2.43 -20.70
C ASN A 182 3.64 2.53 -22.00
N SER A 183 4.22 2.20 -23.14
CA SER A 183 3.57 2.32 -24.44
C SER A 183 2.52 1.23 -24.67
N LEU A 184 2.78 0.04 -24.17
CA LEU A 184 1.88 -1.13 -24.25
C LEU A 184 1.01 -1.28 -23.00
N ASN A 185 1.32 -0.57 -21.92
CA ASN A 185 0.72 -0.73 -20.61
C ASN A 185 0.73 -2.18 -20.11
N THR A 186 1.89 -2.82 -20.23
CA THR A 186 2.10 -4.24 -19.88
C THR A 186 3.26 -4.39 -18.91
N ILE A 187 3.19 -5.43 -18.08
CA ILE A 187 4.27 -5.84 -17.18
C ILE A 187 4.78 -7.20 -17.64
N GLU A 188 6.11 -7.31 -17.72
CA GLU A 188 6.81 -8.57 -17.98
C GLU A 188 7.71 -8.93 -16.81
N GLU A 189 7.73 -10.22 -16.47
CA GLU A 189 8.64 -10.77 -15.48
C GLU A 189 9.98 -11.08 -16.14
N GLU A 190 11.06 -10.45 -15.68
CA GLU A 190 12.42 -10.74 -16.14
C GLU A 190 13.02 -11.94 -15.40
N VAL A 191 12.86 -11.96 -14.07
CA VAL A 191 13.39 -13.03 -13.22
C VAL A 191 12.60 -13.15 -11.92
N TYR A 192 12.48 -14.37 -11.43
CA TYR A 192 12.00 -14.68 -10.09
C TYR A 192 13.06 -15.48 -9.31
N ILE A 193 13.36 -15.02 -8.10
CA ILE A 193 14.32 -15.64 -7.19
C ILE A 193 13.56 -16.08 -5.94
N PRO A 194 13.28 -17.40 -5.77
CA PRO A 194 12.63 -17.88 -4.57
C PRO A 194 13.50 -17.68 -3.34
N TYR A 195 12.89 -17.28 -2.23
CA TYR A 195 13.60 -16.99 -1.00
C TYR A 195 12.82 -17.52 0.22
N SER A 196 13.44 -18.38 1.02
CA SER A 196 12.78 -19.11 2.10
C SER A 196 12.67 -18.33 3.42
N LYS A 197 13.19 -17.10 3.50
CA LYS A 197 13.14 -16.28 4.71
C LYS A 197 11.90 -15.39 4.72
N SER A 198 11.47 -15.00 5.93
CA SER A 198 10.35 -14.07 6.10
C SER A 198 10.64 -12.70 5.48
N TYR A 199 9.59 -11.97 5.15
CA TYR A 199 9.66 -10.58 4.64
C TYR A 199 10.62 -9.70 5.46
N ALA A 200 10.55 -9.73 6.79
CA ALA A 200 11.42 -8.96 7.66
C ALA A 200 12.91 -9.26 7.46
N ALA A 201 13.26 -10.52 7.18
CA ALA A 201 14.65 -10.91 6.92
C ALA A 201 15.11 -10.47 5.52
N VAL A 202 14.21 -10.45 4.53
CA VAL A 202 14.51 -9.99 3.16
C VAL A 202 14.70 -8.47 3.15
N SER A 203 13.80 -7.71 3.74
CA SER A 203 13.88 -6.26 3.79
C SER A 203 15.12 -5.75 4.52
N TYR A 204 15.55 -6.44 5.59
CA TYR A 204 16.71 -6.04 6.38
C TYR A 204 18.05 -6.27 5.67
N THR A 205 18.15 -7.29 4.82
CA THR A 205 19.40 -7.63 4.12
C THR A 205 19.62 -6.83 2.84
N HIS A 206 18.59 -6.32 2.18
CA HIS A 206 18.69 -5.66 0.88
C HIS A 206 18.63 -4.12 0.93
N LEU A 207 18.21 -3.53 2.04
CA LEU A 207 18.21 -2.06 2.22
C LEU A 207 19.56 -1.50 2.70
N ARG A 208 20.59 -2.34 2.90
CA ARG A 208 21.94 -1.94 3.34
C ARG A 208 23.05 -2.24 2.34
N ALA A 209 22.74 -2.62 1.11
CA ALA A 209 23.75 -2.85 0.06
C ALA A 209 23.90 -1.61 -0.83
#